data_349342c39186a14ee53c46ba8f5bc446
#
_entry.id   349342c39186a14ee53c46ba8f5bc446
#
_cell.length_a   1.000
_cell.length_b   1.000
_cell.length_c   1.000
_cell.angle_alpha   90.00
_cell.angle_beta   90.00
_cell.angle_gamma   90.00
#
_symmetry.space_group_name_H-M   'P 1'
#
loop_
_entity.id
_entity.type
_entity.pdbx_description
1 polymer ?
#
loop_
_entity_poly.entity_id
_entity_poly.type
_entity_poly.pdbx_seq_one_letter_code
_entity_poly.pdbx_strand_id
1 'polypeptide(L)'
;MRSMIITFLLFLALIIFPISQANDHLDFSSIDKDLQLKKITKYQSDSVSTRVRFIVIHFTSLNWEDSLRVLTEEQFAVSSHYLIPESEDQSYPSSKLSIYQLVDEKDRAWHAGKSQWEERTNINDQSIGIELVNQAECNFNTDKDMRLLYRENYSCTFPNFDSKQIDLLIPLLKEILDKHEEIKPTYIVGHSDIAPDRKFDPGPKFPWKFLYENGIGAWYEDQQEINI
;
A
#
# COMPACT_ATOMS: atom_id res chain seq x y z
N MET A 1 -43.70 45.21 57.65
CA MET A 1 -43.73 43.81 57.20
C MET A 1 -42.31 43.43 56.88
N ARG A 2 -41.68 42.65 57.75
CA ARG A 2 -40.25 42.19 57.59
C ARG A 2 -40.27 40.82 56.94
N SER A 3 -39.63 40.69 55.79
CA SER A 3 -39.41 39.39 55.08
C SER A 3 -38.13 38.74 55.63
N MET A 4 -38.30 37.56 56.19
CA MET A 4 -37.20 36.70 56.67
C MET A 4 -36.71 35.89 55.54
N ILE A 5 -35.45 36.10 55.17
CA ILE A 5 -34.71 35.24 54.20
C ILE A 5 -34.02 34.11 55.00
N ILE A 6 -34.50 32.90 54.81
CA ILE A 6 -33.87 31.68 55.37
C ILE A 6 -32.81 31.22 54.39
N THR A 7 -31.55 31.34 54.84
CA THR A 7 -30.39 30.85 54.08
C THR A 7 -30.16 29.38 54.46
N PHE A 8 -30.38 28.48 53.49
CA PHE A 8 -30.06 27.05 53.65
C PHE A 8 -28.58 26.82 53.29
N LEU A 9 -27.77 26.55 54.29
CA LEU A 9 -26.37 26.09 54.14
C LEU A 9 -26.40 24.59 53.90
N LEU A 10 -26.13 24.18 52.64
CA LEU A 10 -25.84 22.80 52.26
C LEU A 10 -24.39 22.49 52.64
N PHE A 11 -24.16 21.68 53.69
CA PHE A 11 -22.90 21.04 53.98
C PHE A 11 -22.68 19.88 53.01
N LEU A 12 -21.82 20.07 52.02
CA LEU A 12 -21.35 18.99 51.17
C LEU A 12 -20.19 18.27 51.88
N ALA A 13 -20.48 17.13 52.50
CA ALA A 13 -19.47 16.29 53.06
C ALA A 13 -18.72 15.55 51.92
N LEU A 14 -17.53 16.02 51.59
CA LEU A 14 -16.61 15.30 50.70
C LEU A 14 -16.13 14.04 51.43
N ILE A 15 -16.71 12.90 51.13
CA ILE A 15 -16.18 11.59 51.51
C ILE A 15 -14.98 11.31 50.61
N ILE A 16 -13.77 11.59 51.10
CA ILE A 16 -12.53 11.19 50.45
C ILE A 16 -12.34 9.69 50.76
N PHE A 17 -12.66 8.84 49.78
CA PHE A 17 -12.20 7.46 49.81
C PHE A 17 -10.70 7.45 49.49
N PRO A 18 -9.88 6.81 50.35
CA PRO A 18 -8.49 6.59 49.96
C PRO A 18 -8.48 5.59 48.81
N ILE A 19 -8.08 6.04 47.65
CA ILE A 19 -7.72 5.16 46.54
C ILE A 19 -6.43 4.44 46.99
N SER A 20 -6.58 3.26 47.56
CA SER A 20 -5.47 2.34 47.71
C SER A 20 -4.99 1.96 46.32
N GLN A 21 -3.92 2.61 45.85
CA GLN A 21 -3.15 2.08 44.71
C GLN A 21 -2.47 0.81 45.21
N ALA A 22 -3.12 -0.31 44.99
CA ALA A 22 -2.43 -1.59 44.99
C ALA A 22 -1.50 -1.57 43.78
N ASN A 23 -0.27 -1.15 43.98
CA ASN A 23 0.82 -1.44 43.05
C ASN A 23 1.10 -2.95 43.17
N ASP A 24 0.27 -3.74 42.50
CA ASP A 24 0.64 -5.13 42.21
C ASP A 24 1.80 -5.10 41.21
N HIS A 25 3.00 -4.85 41.70
CA HIS A 25 4.23 -5.14 40.99
C HIS A 25 4.29 -6.66 40.83
N LEU A 26 3.88 -7.14 39.65
CA LEU A 26 4.15 -8.51 39.26
C LEU A 26 5.67 -8.69 39.30
N ASP A 27 6.09 -9.53 40.21
CA ASP A 27 7.51 -9.90 40.36
C ASP A 27 7.86 -10.90 39.25
N PHE A 28 8.57 -10.46 38.24
CA PHE A 28 9.08 -11.28 37.13
C PHE A 28 10.48 -11.87 37.45
N SER A 29 10.94 -11.78 38.69
CA SER A 29 12.31 -12.22 39.08
C SER A 29 12.50 -13.75 39.02
N SER A 30 11.42 -14.52 38.97
CA SER A 30 11.47 -15.98 38.89
C SER A 30 10.90 -16.49 37.57
N ILE A 31 11.70 -16.41 36.50
CA ILE A 31 11.37 -17.16 35.29
C ILE A 31 11.61 -18.63 35.57
N ASP A 32 10.55 -19.45 35.54
CA ASP A 32 10.66 -20.90 35.63
C ASP A 32 11.46 -21.42 34.43
N LYS A 33 12.71 -21.78 34.69
CA LYS A 33 13.65 -22.25 33.64
C LYS A 33 13.28 -23.64 33.13
N ASP A 34 12.38 -24.34 33.77
CA ASP A 34 11.89 -25.66 33.37
C ASP A 34 10.64 -25.57 32.51
N LEU A 35 10.09 -24.37 32.33
CA LEU A 35 8.93 -24.15 31.46
C LEU A 35 9.32 -24.29 29.99
N GLN A 36 8.93 -25.41 29.37
CA GLN A 36 9.14 -25.63 27.93
C GLN A 36 8.04 -24.98 27.11
N LEU A 37 8.42 -24.23 26.07
CA LEU A 37 7.49 -23.66 25.11
C LEU A 37 6.78 -24.77 24.31
N LYS A 38 5.52 -25.05 24.63
CA LYS A 38 4.67 -25.99 23.88
C LYS A 38 3.53 -25.25 23.21
N LYS A 39 3.53 -25.25 21.86
CA LYS A 39 2.43 -24.70 21.07
C LYS A 39 1.45 -25.83 20.71
N ILE A 40 0.18 -25.63 21.01
CA ILE A 40 -0.89 -26.55 20.62
C ILE A 40 -1.62 -25.93 19.42
N THR A 41 -1.50 -26.56 18.26
CA THR A 41 -2.07 -26.09 16.97
C THR A 41 -3.35 -26.83 16.59
N LYS A 42 -3.86 -27.70 17.46
CA LYS A 42 -5.07 -28.48 17.20
C LYS A 42 -6.33 -27.64 17.11
N TYR A 43 -6.38 -26.52 17.82
CA TYR A 43 -7.54 -25.63 17.87
C TYR A 43 -7.18 -24.35 17.14
N GLN A 44 -7.72 -24.18 15.94
CA GLN A 44 -7.54 -22.98 15.12
C GLN A 44 -8.89 -22.31 14.91
N SER A 45 -8.86 -20.99 14.74
CA SER A 45 -10.05 -20.20 14.44
C SER A 45 -10.33 -20.26 12.93
N ASP A 46 -11.60 -20.42 12.58
CA ASP A 46 -12.06 -20.24 11.18
C ASP A 46 -12.22 -18.74 10.83
N SER A 47 -12.20 -17.86 11.84
CA SER A 47 -12.28 -16.41 11.66
C SER A 47 -10.89 -15.82 11.43
N VAL A 48 -10.38 -15.98 10.22
CA VAL A 48 -9.07 -15.48 9.76
C VAL A 48 -9.23 -14.68 8.47
N SER A 49 -8.26 -13.83 8.19
CA SER A 49 -8.14 -13.16 6.91
C SER A 49 -6.68 -13.04 6.50
N THR A 50 -6.42 -13.08 5.21
CA THR A 50 -5.10 -12.81 4.68
C THR A 50 -4.80 -11.31 4.73
N ARG A 51 -3.51 -10.95 4.83
CA ARG A 51 -3.07 -9.57 4.75
C ARG A 51 -3.18 -9.03 3.32
N VAL A 52 -2.67 -9.78 2.36
CA VAL A 52 -2.57 -9.35 0.96
C VAL A 52 -3.92 -9.47 0.28
N ARG A 53 -4.41 -8.34 -0.25
CA ARG A 53 -5.70 -8.20 -0.96
C ARG A 53 -5.59 -7.40 -2.23
N PHE A 54 -4.48 -6.67 -2.44
CA PHE A 54 -4.25 -5.79 -3.57
C PHE A 54 -2.93 -6.08 -4.25
N ILE A 55 -2.89 -5.79 -5.53
CA ILE A 55 -1.67 -5.53 -6.28
C ILE A 55 -1.73 -4.09 -6.75
N VAL A 56 -0.67 -3.33 -6.48
CA VAL A 56 -0.54 -1.95 -6.93
C VAL A 56 0.61 -1.86 -7.93
N ILE A 57 0.30 -1.42 -9.14
CA ILE A 57 1.26 -1.24 -10.22
C ILE A 57 1.75 0.19 -10.23
N HIS A 58 3.06 0.33 -10.38
CA HIS A 58 3.79 1.59 -10.42
C HIS A 58 4.71 1.68 -11.62
N PHE A 59 5.21 2.87 -11.87
CA PHE A 59 6.45 3.09 -12.60
C PHE A 59 7.38 3.98 -11.76
N THR A 60 8.69 3.83 -11.97
CA THR A 60 9.69 4.48 -11.12
C THR A 60 9.97 5.94 -11.46
N SER A 61 9.68 6.42 -12.67
CA SER A 61 10.14 7.72 -13.23
C SER A 61 11.68 7.88 -13.22
N LEU A 62 12.40 6.80 -13.12
CA LEU A 62 13.86 6.75 -12.98
C LEU A 62 14.43 5.67 -13.89
N ASN A 63 15.75 5.71 -14.14
CA ASN A 63 16.50 4.60 -14.72
C ASN A 63 16.63 3.45 -13.69
N TRP A 64 17.18 2.34 -14.15
CA TRP A 64 17.36 1.13 -13.32
C TRP A 64 18.22 1.40 -12.06
N GLU A 65 19.42 1.99 -12.23
CA GLU A 65 20.37 2.21 -11.13
C GLU A 65 19.75 3.08 -10.04
N ASP A 66 19.14 4.20 -10.41
CA ASP A 66 18.47 5.09 -9.48
C ASP A 66 17.21 4.47 -8.87
N SER A 67 16.43 3.70 -9.65
CA SER A 67 15.26 2.97 -9.14
C SER A 67 15.65 1.97 -8.06
N LEU A 68 16.67 1.16 -8.32
CA LEU A 68 17.17 0.18 -7.36
C LEU A 68 17.65 0.87 -6.08
N ARG A 69 18.44 1.93 -6.24
CA ARG A 69 18.96 2.72 -5.11
C ARG A 69 17.84 3.31 -4.26
N VAL A 70 16.87 3.95 -4.87
CA VAL A 70 15.74 4.59 -4.16
C VAL A 70 14.88 3.57 -3.43
N LEU A 71 14.65 2.39 -4.01
CA LEU A 71 13.78 1.38 -3.43
C LEU A 71 14.46 0.48 -2.38
N THR A 72 15.81 0.56 -2.23
CA THR A 72 16.56 -0.29 -1.30
C THR A 72 17.28 0.46 -0.19
N GLU A 73 17.54 1.74 -0.34
CA GLU A 73 18.24 2.53 0.69
C GLU A 73 17.25 3.19 1.65
N GLU A 74 17.44 2.98 2.95
CA GLU A 74 16.57 3.44 4.04
C GLU A 74 16.31 4.96 4.03
N GLN A 75 17.28 5.75 3.59
CA GLN A 75 17.17 7.21 3.56
C GLN A 75 16.02 7.75 2.71
N PHE A 76 15.54 6.98 1.72
CA PHE A 76 14.43 7.39 0.85
C PHE A 76 13.06 7.05 1.44
N ALA A 77 13.00 6.20 2.47
CA ALA A 77 11.79 5.82 3.18
C ALA A 77 10.65 5.28 2.27
N VAL A 78 11.02 4.68 1.13
CA VAL A 78 10.13 4.02 0.17
C VAL A 78 10.70 2.65 -0.19
N SER A 79 9.82 1.71 -0.54
CA SER A 79 10.21 0.39 -1.02
C SER A 79 9.06 -0.24 -1.82
N SER A 80 9.36 -1.26 -2.62
CA SER A 80 8.36 -2.07 -3.31
C SER A 80 8.71 -3.54 -3.17
N HIS A 81 7.72 -4.43 -3.38
CA HIS A 81 8.01 -5.87 -3.30
C HIS A 81 8.79 -6.34 -4.51
N TYR A 82 8.45 -5.82 -5.68
CA TYR A 82 9.09 -6.21 -6.92
C TYR A 82 9.52 -5.00 -7.74
N LEU A 83 10.65 -5.16 -8.44
CA LEU A 83 11.15 -4.21 -9.43
C LEU A 83 11.49 -4.97 -10.72
N ILE A 84 10.97 -4.48 -11.86
CA ILE A 84 11.19 -5.06 -13.18
C ILE A 84 11.93 -4.02 -14.05
N PRO A 85 13.15 -4.32 -14.54
CA PRO A 85 13.94 -3.42 -15.37
C PRO A 85 13.36 -3.28 -16.80
N GLU A 86 13.75 -2.23 -17.48
CA GLU A 86 13.51 -2.02 -18.91
C GLU A 86 14.72 -2.53 -19.73
N SER A 87 14.47 -3.13 -20.91
CA SER A 87 15.54 -3.77 -21.70
C SER A 87 16.51 -2.79 -22.36
N GLU A 88 16.04 -1.56 -22.64
CA GLU A 88 16.84 -0.53 -23.29
C GLU A 88 17.53 0.42 -22.29
N ASP A 89 17.34 0.20 -20.98
CA ASP A 89 17.97 1.02 -19.95
C ASP A 89 19.48 0.76 -19.89
N GLN A 90 20.26 1.80 -20.19
CA GLN A 90 21.72 1.73 -20.25
C GLN A 90 22.38 1.49 -18.88
N SER A 91 21.66 1.76 -17.80
CA SER A 91 22.15 1.52 -16.43
C SER A 91 21.87 0.09 -15.95
N TYR A 92 21.05 -0.70 -16.68
CA TYR A 92 20.79 -2.08 -16.34
C TYR A 92 21.95 -2.99 -16.76
N PRO A 93 22.59 -3.71 -15.82
CA PRO A 93 23.88 -4.35 -16.05
C PRO A 93 23.81 -5.68 -16.83
N SER A 94 22.62 -6.14 -17.25
CA SER A 94 22.42 -7.45 -17.88
C SER A 94 21.65 -7.35 -19.20
N SER A 95 22.03 -8.15 -20.17
CA SER A 95 21.25 -8.29 -21.40
C SER A 95 19.97 -9.12 -21.25
N LYS A 96 19.81 -9.83 -20.13
CA LYS A 96 18.63 -10.64 -19.83
C LYS A 96 17.88 -9.98 -18.67
N LEU A 97 16.63 -9.60 -18.92
CA LEU A 97 15.76 -9.06 -17.89
C LEU A 97 15.45 -10.12 -16.82
N SER A 98 15.36 -9.67 -15.58
CA SER A 98 14.99 -10.49 -14.43
C SER A 98 14.06 -9.70 -13.51
N ILE A 99 13.21 -10.40 -12.79
CA ILE A 99 12.37 -9.81 -11.73
C ILE A 99 13.19 -9.75 -10.45
N TYR A 100 13.23 -8.61 -9.81
CA TYR A 100 13.90 -8.41 -8.52
C TYR A 100 12.88 -8.33 -7.41
N GLN A 101 12.94 -9.28 -6.48
CA GLN A 101 12.16 -9.19 -5.25
C GLN A 101 12.98 -8.43 -4.21
N LEU A 102 12.51 -7.24 -3.81
CA LEU A 102 13.18 -6.34 -2.86
C LEU A 102 12.63 -6.50 -1.45
N VAL A 103 11.34 -6.83 -1.32
CA VAL A 103 10.65 -7.07 -0.05
C VAL A 103 9.90 -8.39 -0.14
N ASP A 104 9.94 -9.20 0.92
CA ASP A 104 9.15 -10.43 1.00
C ASP A 104 7.64 -10.09 1.06
N GLU A 105 6.79 -10.83 0.34
CA GLU A 105 5.34 -10.56 0.30
C GLU A 105 4.65 -10.64 1.66
N LYS A 106 5.22 -11.36 2.63
CA LYS A 106 4.70 -11.39 4.00
C LYS A 106 4.93 -10.08 4.75
N ASP A 107 5.93 -9.30 4.36
CA ASP A 107 6.29 -8.04 4.97
C ASP A 107 5.55 -6.88 4.29
N ARG A 108 5.60 -5.70 4.87
CA ARG A 108 5.00 -4.49 4.34
C ARG A 108 6.05 -3.70 3.57
N ALA A 109 5.79 -3.39 2.30
CA ALA A 109 6.54 -2.39 1.55
C ALA A 109 5.89 -1.00 1.61
N TRP A 110 6.68 0.06 1.36
CA TRP A 110 6.26 1.45 1.45
C TRP A 110 6.13 2.08 0.06
N HIS A 111 5.12 1.67 -0.73
CA HIS A 111 4.94 2.09 -2.12
C HIS A 111 3.69 2.93 -2.37
N ALA A 112 2.62 2.76 -1.58
CA ALA A 112 1.33 3.39 -1.84
C ALA A 112 1.09 4.69 -1.07
N GLY A 113 1.84 4.95 0.02
CA GLY A 113 1.66 6.13 0.87
C GLY A 113 0.23 6.27 1.41
N LYS A 114 -0.24 7.52 1.53
CA LYS A 114 -1.66 7.77 1.86
C LYS A 114 -2.51 7.40 0.65
N SER A 115 -3.36 6.42 0.81
CA SER A 115 -4.09 5.77 -0.27
C SER A 115 -5.43 5.22 0.19
N GLN A 116 -6.37 5.12 -0.75
CA GLN A 116 -7.72 4.60 -0.51
C GLN A 116 -8.25 3.90 -1.76
N TRP A 117 -8.97 2.80 -1.57
CA TRP A 117 -9.74 2.12 -2.59
C TRP A 117 -11.05 1.62 -1.98
N GLU A 118 -12.18 2.05 -2.50
CA GLU A 118 -13.49 1.81 -1.88
C GLU A 118 -13.46 2.26 -0.40
N GLU A 119 -13.86 1.39 0.52
CA GLU A 119 -13.87 1.64 1.96
C GLU A 119 -12.50 1.36 2.64
N ARG A 120 -11.47 0.98 1.88
CA ARG A 120 -10.17 0.58 2.40
C ARG A 120 -9.17 1.71 2.29
N THR A 121 -8.46 1.95 3.37
CA THR A 121 -7.36 2.92 3.46
C THR A 121 -6.04 2.22 3.79
N ASN A 122 -4.93 2.95 3.73
CA ASN A 122 -3.60 2.40 4.05
C ASN A 122 -3.26 1.16 3.22
N ILE A 123 -3.34 1.29 1.91
CA ILE A 123 -3.19 0.16 0.98
C ILE A 123 -1.83 -0.56 1.14
N ASN A 124 -0.78 0.12 1.59
CA ASN A 124 0.50 -0.54 1.96
C ASN A 124 0.33 -1.75 2.89
N ASP A 125 -0.63 -1.68 3.82
CA ASP A 125 -0.82 -2.74 4.83
C ASP A 125 -1.40 -4.03 4.24
N GLN A 126 -1.96 -3.95 3.03
CA GLN A 126 -2.75 -5.02 2.44
C GLN A 126 -2.46 -5.25 0.95
N SER A 127 -1.29 -4.86 0.48
CA SER A 127 -0.92 -4.95 -0.94
C SER A 127 0.48 -5.50 -1.18
N ILE A 128 0.69 -5.91 -2.43
CA ILE A 128 1.98 -6.12 -3.06
C ILE A 128 2.17 -4.99 -4.06
N GLY A 129 3.28 -4.24 -3.95
CA GLY A 129 3.68 -3.21 -4.90
C GLY A 129 4.62 -3.78 -5.94
N ILE A 130 4.41 -3.45 -7.21
CA ILE A 130 5.26 -3.82 -8.34
C ILE A 130 5.66 -2.56 -9.08
N GLU A 131 6.94 -2.29 -9.13
CA GLU A 131 7.55 -1.17 -9.84
C GLU A 131 8.10 -1.62 -11.19
N LEU A 132 7.76 -0.89 -12.24
CA LEU A 132 8.35 -1.07 -13.55
C LEU A 132 9.27 0.12 -13.84
N VAL A 133 10.50 -0.15 -14.22
CA VAL A 133 11.40 0.91 -14.67
C VAL A 133 10.82 1.52 -15.94
N ASN A 134 10.51 2.81 -15.87
CA ASN A 134 10.00 3.60 -17.00
C ASN A 134 10.24 5.08 -16.67
N GLN A 135 10.80 5.81 -17.63
CA GLN A 135 11.22 7.20 -17.44
C GLN A 135 10.11 8.17 -17.84
N ALA A 136 8.92 7.98 -17.27
CA ALA A 136 7.84 8.95 -17.42
C ALA A 136 8.18 10.25 -16.68
N GLU A 137 7.93 11.38 -17.32
CA GLU A 137 8.21 12.71 -16.78
C GLU A 137 6.96 13.58 -16.81
N CYS A 138 6.71 14.30 -15.71
CA CYS A 138 5.72 15.36 -15.66
C CYS A 138 6.38 16.68 -15.27
N ASN A 139 6.31 17.68 -16.14
CA ASN A 139 6.80 19.03 -15.85
C ASN A 139 5.72 19.81 -15.09
N PHE A 140 5.96 20.04 -13.80
CA PHE A 140 5.11 20.86 -12.97
C PHE A 140 5.61 22.30 -13.02
N ASN A 141 4.90 23.19 -13.72
CA ASN A 141 5.28 24.60 -13.87
C ASN A 141 5.10 25.45 -12.61
N THR A 142 4.80 24.89 -11.46
CA THR A 142 4.69 25.67 -10.20
C THR A 142 5.04 24.86 -8.96
N ASP A 143 5.82 25.46 -8.11
CA ASP A 143 6.41 24.94 -6.85
C ASP A 143 5.42 24.59 -5.73
N LYS A 144 4.10 24.60 -5.90
CA LYS A 144 3.24 24.68 -4.71
C LYS A 144 2.00 23.80 -4.61
N ASP A 145 1.51 23.14 -5.64
CA ASP A 145 0.27 22.37 -5.39
C ASP A 145 0.06 21.23 -6.39
N MET A 146 0.41 20.01 -5.99
CA MET A 146 0.04 18.79 -6.72
C MET A 146 -1.49 18.61 -6.84
N ARG A 147 -2.29 19.34 -6.06
CA ARG A 147 -3.76 19.36 -6.19
C ARG A 147 -4.25 20.04 -7.46
N LEU A 148 -3.35 20.68 -8.21
CA LEU A 148 -3.67 21.33 -9.49
C LEU A 148 -3.45 20.40 -10.69
N LEU A 149 -3.28 19.10 -10.49
CA LEU A 149 -3.10 18.08 -11.54
C LEU A 149 -4.20 18.07 -12.62
N TYR A 150 -5.30 18.74 -12.39
CA TYR A 150 -6.43 18.86 -13.33
C TYR A 150 -6.55 20.24 -13.99
N ARG A 151 -5.56 21.12 -13.85
CA ARG A 151 -5.59 22.46 -14.47
C ARG A 151 -4.54 22.57 -15.58
N GLU A 152 -4.91 23.22 -16.64
CA GLU A 152 -4.47 23.41 -18.02
C GLU A 152 -2.95 23.57 -18.35
N ASN A 153 -2.02 23.31 -17.44
CA ASN A 153 -0.59 23.60 -17.66
C ASN A 153 0.37 22.43 -17.39
N TYR A 154 -0.12 21.20 -17.51
CA TYR A 154 0.75 20.02 -17.38
C TYR A 154 1.21 19.52 -18.73
N SER A 155 2.49 19.24 -18.83
CA SER A 155 3.04 18.42 -19.89
C SER A 155 3.63 17.17 -19.26
N CYS A 156 2.95 16.02 -19.42
CA CYS A 156 3.50 14.73 -19.04
C CYS A 156 3.89 13.95 -20.30
N THR A 157 5.07 13.38 -20.27
CA THR A 157 5.53 12.42 -21.29
C THR A 157 5.49 11.03 -20.68
N PHE A 158 4.72 10.14 -21.29
CA PHE A 158 4.63 8.74 -20.89
C PHE A 158 5.23 7.88 -22.02
N PRO A 159 6.44 7.33 -21.83
CA PRO A 159 6.97 6.31 -22.74
C PRO A 159 6.09 5.07 -22.76
N ASN A 160 6.14 4.30 -23.84
CA ASN A 160 5.52 2.99 -23.85
C ASN A 160 6.29 2.06 -22.90
N PHE A 161 5.61 1.10 -22.32
CA PHE A 161 6.29 0.04 -21.58
C PHE A 161 6.99 -0.93 -22.53
N ASP A 162 8.13 -1.42 -22.13
CA ASP A 162 8.87 -2.44 -22.84
C ASP A 162 8.07 -3.76 -22.87
N SER A 163 7.90 -4.34 -24.07
CA SER A 163 7.17 -5.59 -24.22
C SER A 163 7.78 -6.74 -23.42
N LYS A 164 9.11 -6.82 -23.33
CA LYS A 164 9.80 -7.85 -22.55
C LYS A 164 9.57 -7.69 -21.04
N GLN A 165 9.41 -6.44 -20.59
CA GLN A 165 9.05 -6.12 -19.22
C GLN A 165 7.63 -6.62 -18.90
N ILE A 166 6.68 -6.41 -19.82
CA ILE A 166 5.32 -6.92 -19.70
C ILE A 166 5.27 -8.46 -19.80
N ASP A 167 6.11 -9.07 -20.63
CA ASP A 167 6.25 -10.53 -20.72
C ASP A 167 6.73 -11.16 -19.39
N LEU A 168 7.50 -10.42 -18.58
CA LEU A 168 7.88 -10.83 -17.23
C LEU A 168 6.78 -10.56 -16.20
N LEU A 169 6.06 -9.45 -16.36
CA LEU A 169 5.01 -9.05 -15.43
C LEU A 169 3.85 -10.06 -15.40
N ILE A 170 3.42 -10.56 -16.56
CA ILE A 170 2.29 -11.49 -16.68
C ILE A 170 2.47 -12.75 -15.81
N PRO A 171 3.56 -13.53 -15.94
CA PRO A 171 3.76 -14.72 -15.10
C PRO A 171 3.93 -14.37 -13.62
N LEU A 172 4.57 -13.24 -13.27
CA LEU A 172 4.66 -12.79 -11.88
C LEU A 172 3.27 -12.52 -11.29
N LEU A 173 2.40 -11.81 -12.01
CA LEU A 173 1.04 -11.54 -11.56
C LEU A 173 0.23 -12.83 -11.36
N LYS A 174 0.38 -13.80 -12.27
CA LYS A 174 -0.28 -15.11 -12.12
C LYS A 174 0.21 -15.87 -10.89
N GLU A 175 1.52 -15.90 -10.64
CA GLU A 175 2.10 -16.51 -9.44
C GLU A 175 1.57 -15.86 -8.15
N ILE A 176 1.52 -14.53 -8.12
CA ILE A 176 0.98 -13.80 -6.96
C ILE A 176 -0.51 -14.12 -6.76
N LEU A 177 -1.31 -14.15 -7.82
CA LEU A 177 -2.74 -14.45 -7.76
C LEU A 177 -3.02 -15.90 -7.33
N ASP A 178 -2.22 -16.86 -7.78
CA ASP A 178 -2.32 -18.26 -7.36
C ASP A 178 -2.00 -18.43 -5.87
N LYS A 179 -1.11 -17.61 -5.34
CA LYS A 179 -0.71 -17.62 -3.93
C LYS A 179 -1.67 -16.83 -3.01
N HIS A 180 -2.32 -15.80 -3.55
CA HIS A 180 -3.16 -14.86 -2.80
C HIS A 180 -4.58 -14.82 -3.40
N GLU A 181 -5.34 -15.89 -3.24
CA GLU A 181 -6.69 -16.09 -3.81
C GLU A 181 -7.73 -15.02 -3.40
N GLU A 182 -7.45 -14.26 -2.33
CA GLU A 182 -8.31 -13.16 -1.85
C GLU A 182 -8.19 -11.86 -2.70
N ILE A 183 -7.23 -11.79 -3.64
CA ILE A 183 -7.10 -10.64 -4.53
C ILE A 183 -8.18 -10.69 -5.60
N LYS A 184 -9.14 -9.76 -5.52
CA LYS A 184 -10.19 -9.62 -6.52
C LYS A 184 -9.65 -9.00 -7.81
N PRO A 185 -10.24 -9.30 -8.99
CA PRO A 185 -9.83 -8.66 -10.24
C PRO A 185 -9.83 -7.13 -10.18
N THR A 186 -10.79 -6.51 -9.48
CA THR A 186 -10.88 -5.05 -9.29
C THR A 186 -9.91 -4.49 -8.25
N TYR A 187 -9.10 -5.34 -7.63
CA TYR A 187 -8.08 -4.97 -6.64
C TYR A 187 -6.65 -5.05 -7.20
N ILE A 188 -6.54 -5.21 -8.52
CA ILE A 188 -5.29 -5.00 -9.27
C ILE A 188 -5.40 -3.61 -9.88
N VAL A 189 -4.70 -2.64 -9.28
CA VAL A 189 -4.91 -1.20 -9.48
C VAL A 189 -3.60 -0.48 -9.76
N GLY A 190 -3.67 0.70 -10.35
CA GLY A 190 -2.56 1.63 -10.43
C GLY A 190 -2.44 2.50 -9.18
N HIS A 191 -1.28 3.08 -8.95
CA HIS A 191 -1.11 4.03 -7.87
C HIS A 191 -2.03 5.25 -8.02
N SER A 192 -2.24 5.71 -9.26
CA SER A 192 -3.18 6.79 -9.56
C SER A 192 -4.63 6.46 -9.19
N ASP A 193 -5.02 5.18 -9.20
CA ASP A 193 -6.39 4.79 -8.85
C ASP A 193 -6.65 4.92 -7.34
N ILE A 194 -5.63 4.65 -6.52
CA ILE A 194 -5.71 4.69 -5.05
C ILE A 194 -5.25 6.00 -4.43
N ALA A 195 -4.66 6.89 -5.23
CA ALA A 195 -4.18 8.21 -4.80
C ALA A 195 -4.25 9.25 -5.94
N PRO A 196 -5.42 9.49 -6.54
CA PRO A 196 -5.57 10.25 -7.78
C PRO A 196 -5.19 11.74 -7.65
N ASP A 197 -5.20 12.28 -6.45
CA ASP A 197 -4.87 13.67 -6.15
C ASP A 197 -3.36 13.95 -6.10
N ARG A 198 -2.51 12.91 -6.13
CA ARG A 198 -1.05 13.06 -5.96
C ARG A 198 -0.20 12.11 -6.81
N LYS A 199 -0.82 11.16 -7.52
CA LYS A 199 -0.10 10.12 -8.28
C LYS A 199 -0.68 9.96 -9.67
N PHE A 200 0.16 9.60 -10.62
CA PHE A 200 -0.19 9.40 -12.01
C PHE A 200 0.37 8.08 -12.60
N ASP A 201 1.15 7.34 -11.81
CA ASP A 201 1.65 6.03 -12.18
C ASP A 201 0.56 4.93 -12.03
N PRO A 202 0.54 3.91 -12.92
CA PRO A 202 1.46 3.63 -14.00
C PRO A 202 1.17 4.40 -15.30
N GLY A 203 0.24 5.35 -15.29
CA GLY A 203 -0.07 6.24 -16.41
C GLY A 203 -0.87 5.58 -17.54
N PRO A 204 -1.24 6.40 -18.56
CA PRO A 204 -2.19 5.98 -19.60
C PRO A 204 -1.62 4.98 -20.62
N LYS A 205 -0.29 4.76 -20.61
CA LYS A 205 0.38 3.82 -21.51
C LYS A 205 0.51 2.42 -20.94
N PHE A 206 0.11 2.22 -19.66
CA PHE A 206 0.14 0.89 -19.08
C PHE A 206 -0.92 -0.02 -19.74
N PRO A 207 -0.57 -1.24 -20.14
CA PRO A 207 -1.39 -2.07 -21.00
C PRO A 207 -2.46 -2.86 -20.21
N TRP A 208 -3.36 -2.17 -19.50
CA TRP A 208 -4.43 -2.79 -18.68
C TRP A 208 -5.28 -3.78 -19.47
N LYS A 209 -5.68 -3.41 -20.70
CA LYS A 209 -6.48 -4.29 -21.55
C LYS A 209 -5.76 -5.60 -21.87
N PHE A 210 -4.46 -5.51 -22.15
CA PHE A 210 -3.64 -6.68 -22.44
C PHE A 210 -3.52 -7.61 -21.21
N LEU A 211 -3.40 -7.06 -19.99
CA LEU A 211 -3.46 -7.85 -18.76
C LEU A 211 -4.80 -8.59 -18.64
N TYR A 212 -5.91 -7.88 -18.86
CA TYR A 212 -7.26 -8.47 -18.83
C TYR A 212 -7.41 -9.60 -19.86
N GLU A 213 -6.97 -9.42 -21.09
CA GLU A 213 -6.96 -10.45 -22.14
C GLU A 213 -6.12 -11.68 -21.76
N ASN A 214 -5.18 -11.53 -20.82
CA ASN A 214 -4.39 -12.62 -20.23
C ASN A 214 -4.98 -13.16 -18.91
N GLY A 215 -6.21 -12.78 -18.57
CA GLY A 215 -6.94 -13.25 -17.38
C GLY A 215 -6.54 -12.54 -16.08
N ILE A 216 -5.95 -11.33 -16.16
CA ILE A 216 -5.46 -10.58 -15.00
C ILE A 216 -6.23 -9.25 -14.89
N GLY A 217 -6.80 -9.00 -13.71
CA GLY A 217 -7.49 -7.76 -13.41
C GLY A 217 -8.90 -7.70 -13.99
N ALA A 218 -9.43 -6.48 -14.09
CA ALA A 218 -10.75 -6.18 -14.63
C ALA A 218 -10.63 -5.15 -15.76
N TRP A 219 -11.58 -5.21 -16.70
CA TRP A 219 -11.71 -4.24 -17.76
C TRP A 219 -13.19 -3.83 -17.87
N TYR A 220 -13.45 -2.59 -18.26
CA TYR A 220 -14.81 -2.14 -18.53
C TYR A 220 -15.27 -2.68 -19.90
N GLU A 221 -16.52 -3.10 -19.98
CA GLU A 221 -17.15 -3.42 -21.24
C GLU A 221 -17.45 -2.13 -22.00
N ASP A 222 -17.31 -2.16 -23.33
CA ASP A 222 -17.53 -0.97 -24.15
C ASP A 222 -18.98 -0.50 -23.96
N GLN A 223 -19.17 0.80 -23.65
CA GLN A 223 -20.49 1.36 -23.28
C GLN A 223 -21.55 1.22 -24.37
N GLN A 224 -21.21 0.74 -25.55
CA GLN A 224 -22.19 0.43 -26.58
C GLN A 224 -23.11 -0.75 -26.23
N GLU A 225 -22.77 -1.58 -25.26
CA GLU A 225 -23.60 -2.69 -24.79
C GLU A 225 -24.42 -2.35 -23.52
N ILE A 226 -24.23 -1.20 -22.93
CA ILE A 226 -25.04 -0.72 -21.79
C ILE A 226 -26.21 0.13 -22.33
N ASN A 227 -27.02 -0.41 -23.22
CA ASN A 227 -28.34 0.09 -23.47
C ASN A 227 -29.31 -0.58 -22.51
N ILE A 228 -29.43 0.02 -21.33
CA ILE A 228 -30.52 -0.25 -20.40
C ILE A 228 -31.56 0.85 -20.55
#